data_11997bdd2725457a4b89720496b06b58
#
_entry.id   11997bdd2725457a4b89720496b06b58
#
_cell.length_a   1.000
_cell.length_b   1.000
_cell.length_c   1.000
_cell.angle_alpha   90.00
_cell.angle_beta   90.00
_cell.angle_gamma   90.00
#
_symmetry.space_group_name_H-M   'P 1'
#
loop_
_entity.id
_entity.type
_entity.pdbx_description
1 polymer ?
#
loop_
_entity_poly.entity_id
_entity_poly.type
_entity_poly.pdbx_seq_one_letter_code
_entity_poly.pdbx_strand_id
1 'polypeptide(L)'
;MAAASAVPVLNAAVDPVPGDVRIGVASYSFREFSRSLCIKGTKALNTPYLCIKEFHALYRSTPQELDKAKADFQKAGLTLTGGGTVYMLKDDMADIKTYFEYAKRLGMPMMNIGATAKSLPMIEKTLKDYDIQIAVHNHGPEDKHFPAPSDALKLMKDMDPRMGVCIDVGHTTRTGKNVLEEIQAAGPRLLDMHIKDLSDLMNRDSQVDVGDGQMPVVAIFKQLKKMNYKGIVHLEYEINADNPLPGMQKSFAYMRGVNAALRA
;
A
#
# COMPACT_ATOMS: atom_id res chain seq x y z
N MET A 1 -17.95 37.75 -26.64
CA MET A 1 -16.82 37.17 -25.94
C MET A 1 -17.28 36.69 -24.56
N ALA A 2 -17.41 35.39 -24.37
CA ALA A 2 -17.83 34.81 -23.08
C ALA A 2 -16.57 34.53 -22.26
N ALA A 3 -16.45 35.18 -21.11
CA ALA A 3 -15.35 34.94 -20.19
C ALA A 3 -15.54 33.55 -19.52
N ALA A 4 -14.62 32.63 -19.77
CA ALA A 4 -14.58 31.37 -19.05
C ALA A 4 -14.09 31.68 -17.63
N SER A 5 -14.97 31.54 -16.65
CA SER A 5 -14.62 31.60 -15.24
C SER A 5 -13.82 30.34 -14.89
N ALA A 6 -12.54 30.53 -14.62
CA ALA A 6 -11.69 29.47 -14.07
C ALA A 6 -12.18 29.13 -12.66
N VAL A 7 -12.68 27.89 -12.48
CA VAL A 7 -12.98 27.33 -11.16
C VAL A 7 -11.65 27.18 -10.43
N PRO A 8 -11.45 27.76 -9.24
CA PRO A 8 -10.23 27.57 -8.49
C PRO A 8 -10.11 26.10 -8.10
N VAL A 9 -9.05 25.43 -8.58
CA VAL A 9 -8.66 24.13 -8.10
C VAL A 9 -8.15 24.30 -6.66
N LEU A 10 -9.00 24.00 -5.70
CA LEU A 10 -8.60 23.91 -4.28
C LEU A 10 -7.59 22.76 -4.13
N ASN A 11 -6.31 23.09 -4.18
CA ASN A 11 -5.18 22.19 -3.99
C ASN A 11 -4.76 22.14 -2.51
N ALA A 12 -5.70 22.00 -1.58
CA ALA A 12 -5.40 21.62 -0.21
C ALA A 12 -5.54 20.10 -0.11
N ALA A 13 -4.46 19.41 0.28
CA ALA A 13 -4.60 18.02 0.73
C ALA A 13 -5.69 18.02 1.81
N VAL A 14 -6.77 17.29 1.56
CA VAL A 14 -7.86 17.22 2.55
C VAL A 14 -7.32 16.37 3.69
N ASP A 15 -7.10 16.99 4.86
CA ASP A 15 -6.76 16.26 6.06
C ASP A 15 -7.81 15.16 6.28
N PRO A 16 -7.39 13.94 6.65
CA PRO A 16 -8.32 12.86 6.88
C PRO A 16 -9.29 13.28 7.99
N VAL A 17 -10.58 13.13 7.72
CA VAL A 17 -11.60 13.38 8.74
C VAL A 17 -11.37 12.42 9.91
N PRO A 18 -11.34 12.89 11.16
CA PRO A 18 -11.15 12.01 12.31
C PRO A 18 -12.13 10.83 12.31
N GLY A 19 -11.61 9.63 12.47
CA GLY A 19 -12.41 8.40 12.45
C GLY A 19 -12.63 7.78 11.06
N ASP A 20 -12.19 8.43 9.99
CA ASP A 20 -12.19 7.82 8.66
C ASP A 20 -11.03 6.82 8.51
N VAL A 21 -11.24 5.81 7.67
CA VAL A 21 -10.17 4.97 7.16
C VAL A 21 -9.29 5.82 6.25
N ARG A 22 -8.01 5.91 6.55
CA ARG A 22 -7.06 6.70 5.75
C ARG A 22 -6.79 6.00 4.43
N ILE A 23 -6.86 6.76 3.33
CA ILE A 23 -6.69 6.26 1.97
C ILE A 23 -5.43 6.85 1.37
N GLY A 24 -4.57 6.00 0.81
CA GLY A 24 -3.31 6.37 0.17
C GLY A 24 -3.16 5.74 -1.21
N VAL A 25 -1.99 5.91 -1.78
CA VAL A 25 -1.61 5.37 -3.10
C VAL A 25 -0.47 4.39 -2.94
N ALA A 26 -0.60 3.19 -3.50
CA ALA A 26 0.53 2.33 -3.83
C ALA A 26 1.11 2.81 -5.16
N SER A 27 2.35 3.29 -5.16
CA SER A 27 2.92 3.95 -6.35
C SER A 27 3.17 3.01 -7.53
N TYR A 28 2.98 1.70 -7.34
CA TYR A 28 2.89 0.74 -8.44
C TYR A 28 1.83 1.13 -9.47
N SER A 29 0.75 1.79 -9.04
CA SER A 29 -0.26 2.38 -9.91
C SER A 29 0.32 3.36 -10.94
N PHE A 30 1.48 3.95 -10.66
CA PHE A 30 2.21 4.89 -11.52
C PHE A 30 3.53 4.31 -12.06
N ARG A 31 3.62 2.98 -12.22
CA ARG A 31 4.86 2.27 -12.62
C ARG A 31 5.47 2.72 -13.94
N GLU A 32 4.64 3.22 -14.87
CA GLU A 32 5.08 3.73 -16.17
C GLU A 32 5.50 5.23 -16.13
N PHE A 33 5.45 5.86 -14.94
CA PHE A 33 5.68 7.28 -14.81
C PHE A 33 6.93 7.59 -13.97
N SER A 34 7.56 8.72 -14.27
CA SER A 34 8.65 9.23 -13.44
C SER A 34 8.17 9.61 -12.03
N ARG A 35 9.11 9.73 -11.07
CA ARG A 35 8.81 10.19 -9.72
C ARG A 35 8.04 11.52 -9.70
N SER A 36 8.39 12.47 -10.54
CA SER A 36 7.71 13.77 -10.61
C SER A 36 6.25 13.65 -11.07
N LEU A 37 5.97 12.76 -12.02
CA LEU A 37 4.60 12.51 -12.48
C LEU A 37 3.81 11.67 -11.45
N CYS A 38 4.43 10.72 -10.77
CA CYS A 38 3.83 10.01 -9.65
C CYS A 38 3.42 10.98 -8.52
N ILE A 39 4.30 11.92 -8.15
CA ILE A 39 3.99 12.97 -7.18
C ILE A 39 2.80 13.82 -7.65
N LYS A 40 2.80 14.26 -8.91
CA LYS A 40 1.69 15.03 -9.48
C LYS A 40 0.37 14.27 -9.45
N GLY A 41 0.40 12.99 -9.85
CA GLY A 41 -0.77 12.12 -9.84
C GLY A 41 -1.31 11.90 -8.42
N THR A 42 -0.44 11.60 -7.46
CA THR A 42 -0.83 11.43 -6.05
C THR A 42 -1.48 12.69 -5.48
N LYS A 43 -0.92 13.87 -5.77
CA LYS A 43 -1.53 15.15 -5.36
C LYS A 43 -2.89 15.39 -6.00
N ALA A 44 -3.08 15.00 -7.26
CA ALA A 44 -4.38 15.13 -7.96
C ALA A 44 -5.47 14.23 -7.33
N LEU A 45 -5.09 13.21 -6.55
CA LEU A 45 -5.99 12.38 -5.76
C LEU A 45 -6.33 12.96 -4.38
N ASN A 46 -5.78 14.13 -4.03
CA ASN A 46 -5.99 14.80 -2.74
C ASN A 46 -5.71 13.89 -1.53
N THR A 47 -4.60 13.15 -1.57
CA THR A 47 -4.10 12.37 -0.42
C THR A 47 -2.62 12.69 -0.20
N PRO A 48 -2.17 12.79 1.06
CA PRO A 48 -0.76 12.93 1.38
C PRO A 48 -0.02 11.59 1.46
N TYR A 49 -0.72 10.44 1.46
CA TYR A 49 -0.17 9.14 1.79
C TYR A 49 0.30 8.39 0.55
N LEU A 50 1.58 7.98 0.57
CA LEU A 50 2.21 7.27 -0.55
C LEU A 50 3.07 6.11 -0.05
N CYS A 51 2.74 4.90 -0.46
CA CYS A 51 3.62 3.73 -0.37
C CYS A 51 4.41 3.62 -1.68
N ILE A 52 5.74 3.81 -1.64
CA ILE A 52 6.55 3.90 -2.87
C ILE A 52 7.07 2.55 -3.36
N LYS A 53 7.16 2.40 -4.66
CA LYS A 53 7.85 1.30 -5.34
C LYS A 53 9.21 1.80 -5.88
N GLU A 54 10.16 0.88 -6.11
CA GLU A 54 11.53 1.20 -6.53
C GLU A 54 11.63 2.05 -7.80
N PHE A 55 10.66 2.05 -8.69
CA PHE A 55 10.66 2.90 -9.90
C PHE A 55 10.81 4.39 -9.57
N HIS A 56 10.33 4.80 -8.39
CA HIS A 56 10.32 6.19 -7.97
C HIS A 56 11.49 6.55 -7.04
N ALA A 57 12.18 5.54 -6.50
CA ALA A 57 13.45 5.65 -5.78
C ALA A 57 14.14 4.28 -5.79
N LEU A 58 15.18 4.11 -6.62
CA LEU A 58 15.81 2.81 -6.81
C LEU A 58 16.50 2.32 -5.52
N TYR A 59 16.40 1.03 -5.22
CA TYR A 59 17.01 0.42 -4.01
C TYR A 59 18.52 0.63 -3.91
N ARG A 60 19.21 0.66 -5.05
CA ARG A 60 20.66 0.79 -5.13
C ARG A 60 21.13 2.16 -5.60
N SER A 61 20.28 3.19 -5.42
CA SER A 61 20.68 4.58 -5.62
C SER A 61 21.75 5.01 -4.63
N THR A 62 22.54 5.99 -5.04
CA THR A 62 23.47 6.64 -4.14
C THR A 62 22.77 7.34 -2.98
N PRO A 63 23.45 7.57 -1.86
CA PRO A 63 22.90 8.33 -0.75
C PRO A 63 22.29 9.66 -1.16
N GLN A 64 22.98 10.41 -2.04
CA GLN A 64 22.54 11.72 -2.53
C GLN A 64 21.25 11.64 -3.37
N GLU A 65 21.12 10.59 -4.19
CA GLU A 65 19.89 10.35 -4.98
C GLU A 65 18.69 10.01 -4.09
N LEU A 66 18.91 9.22 -3.03
CA LEU A 66 17.86 8.90 -2.05
C LEU A 66 17.46 10.15 -1.25
N ASP A 67 18.41 10.97 -0.83
CA ASP A 67 18.14 12.25 -0.14
C ASP A 67 17.33 13.17 -1.04
N LYS A 68 17.70 13.27 -2.33
CA LYS A 68 16.94 14.02 -3.30
C LYS A 68 15.53 13.47 -3.48
N ALA A 69 15.37 12.15 -3.56
CA ALA A 69 14.05 11.52 -3.66
C ALA A 69 13.18 11.86 -2.45
N LYS A 70 13.72 11.71 -1.24
CA LYS A 70 13.05 12.11 0.01
C LYS A 70 12.62 13.56 0.00
N ALA A 71 13.52 14.46 -0.38
CA ALA A 71 13.26 15.89 -0.45
C ALA A 71 12.15 16.22 -1.49
N ASP A 72 12.14 15.53 -2.65
CA ASP A 72 11.11 15.72 -3.68
C ASP A 72 9.70 15.39 -3.12
N PHE A 73 9.55 14.27 -2.39
CA PHE A 73 8.29 13.88 -1.75
C PHE A 73 7.87 14.85 -0.64
N GLN A 74 8.81 15.22 0.24
CA GLN A 74 8.56 16.15 1.35
C GLN A 74 8.14 17.53 0.85
N LYS A 75 8.85 18.08 -0.17
CA LYS A 75 8.52 19.36 -0.79
C LYS A 75 7.12 19.34 -1.42
N ALA A 76 6.67 18.20 -1.89
CA ALA A 76 5.32 18.04 -2.44
C ALA A 76 4.23 17.90 -1.36
N GLY A 77 4.58 17.82 -0.07
CA GLY A 77 3.67 17.58 1.03
C GLY A 77 3.21 16.12 1.13
N LEU A 78 3.98 15.18 0.55
CA LEU A 78 3.67 13.76 0.62
C LEU A 78 4.40 13.09 1.79
N THR A 79 3.67 12.23 2.48
CA THR A 79 4.19 11.36 3.53
C THR A 79 4.45 9.97 2.95
N LEU A 80 5.71 9.52 3.00
CA LEU A 80 6.04 8.14 2.70
C LEU A 80 5.57 7.25 3.85
N THR A 81 4.51 6.49 3.62
CA THR A 81 3.89 5.60 4.60
C THR A 81 4.55 4.23 4.64
N GLY A 82 5.25 3.89 3.57
CA GLY A 82 5.99 2.66 3.41
C GLY A 82 6.61 2.56 2.03
N GLY A 83 7.19 1.40 1.75
CA GLY A 83 7.73 1.07 0.43
C GLY A 83 7.68 -0.41 0.15
N GLY A 84 7.53 -0.77 -1.12
CA GLY A 84 7.51 -2.16 -1.55
C GLY A 84 6.50 -2.43 -2.67
N THR A 85 6.33 -3.68 -3.07
CA THR A 85 6.85 -4.90 -2.42
C THR A 85 8.35 -5.04 -2.67
N VAL A 86 9.12 -5.13 -1.60
CA VAL A 86 10.55 -5.41 -1.63
C VAL A 86 10.76 -6.93 -1.51
N TYR A 87 11.39 -7.56 -2.49
CA TYR A 87 11.58 -9.01 -2.46
C TYR A 87 12.86 -9.40 -1.69
N MET A 88 12.69 -9.83 -0.44
CA MET A 88 13.74 -10.35 0.45
C MET A 88 13.69 -11.89 0.47
N LEU A 89 13.92 -12.52 -0.68
CA LEU A 89 13.74 -13.96 -0.86
C LEU A 89 14.97 -14.78 -0.42
N LYS A 90 16.12 -14.13 -0.27
CA LYS A 90 17.37 -14.77 0.10
C LYS A 90 17.57 -14.72 1.61
N ASP A 91 18.15 -15.77 2.15
CA ASP A 91 18.69 -15.81 3.52
C ASP A 91 20.09 -15.21 3.52
N ASP A 92 20.17 -13.91 3.21
CA ASP A 92 21.40 -13.13 3.09
C ASP A 92 21.26 -11.80 3.84
N MET A 93 21.94 -11.70 4.97
CA MET A 93 21.89 -10.54 5.85
C MET A 93 22.39 -9.25 5.15
N ALA A 94 23.39 -9.35 4.29
CA ALA A 94 23.93 -8.18 3.60
C ALA A 94 22.93 -7.62 2.59
N ASP A 95 22.25 -8.50 1.85
CA ASP A 95 21.19 -8.12 0.91
C ASP A 95 20.02 -7.51 1.69
N ILE A 96 19.56 -8.15 2.76
CA ILE A 96 18.45 -7.65 3.61
C ILE A 96 18.79 -6.27 4.19
N LYS A 97 19.99 -6.08 4.74
CA LYS A 97 20.43 -4.78 5.29
C LYS A 97 20.38 -3.66 4.25
N THR A 98 20.67 -3.94 2.99
CA THR A 98 20.57 -2.95 1.91
C THR A 98 19.19 -2.32 1.86
N TYR A 99 18.13 -3.10 2.00
CA TYR A 99 16.74 -2.60 1.98
C TYR A 99 16.38 -1.84 3.26
N PHE A 100 16.87 -2.27 4.42
CA PHE A 100 16.65 -1.54 5.67
C PHE A 100 17.35 -0.17 5.65
N GLU A 101 18.59 -0.07 5.15
CA GLU A 101 19.30 1.21 4.99
C GLU A 101 18.58 2.12 3.98
N TYR A 102 18.09 1.55 2.88
CA TYR A 102 17.27 2.28 1.91
C TYR A 102 16.01 2.87 2.58
N ALA A 103 15.25 2.07 3.30
CA ALA A 103 14.03 2.50 3.98
C ALA A 103 14.31 3.57 5.03
N LYS A 104 15.35 3.36 5.85
CA LYS A 104 15.82 4.31 6.87
C LYS A 104 16.19 5.66 6.25
N ARG A 105 16.94 5.65 5.14
CA ARG A 105 17.37 6.89 4.49
C ARG A 105 16.21 7.68 3.90
N LEU A 106 15.25 7.02 3.30
CA LEU A 106 14.02 7.65 2.81
C LEU A 106 13.09 8.09 3.95
N GLY A 107 13.28 7.60 5.17
CA GLY A 107 12.44 7.89 6.33
C GLY A 107 11.11 7.15 6.26
N MET A 108 11.10 5.96 5.65
CA MET A 108 9.91 5.11 5.60
C MET A 108 9.75 4.35 6.94
N PRO A 109 8.58 4.39 7.57
CA PRO A 109 8.33 3.68 8.83
C PRO A 109 8.10 2.18 8.62
N MET A 110 7.88 1.74 7.37
CA MET A 110 7.50 0.37 7.06
C MET A 110 7.98 -0.05 5.67
N MET A 111 8.19 -1.35 5.49
CA MET A 111 8.36 -1.98 4.18
C MET A 111 7.32 -3.09 3.98
N ASN A 112 6.64 -3.06 2.84
CA ASN A 112 5.89 -4.21 2.32
C ASN A 112 6.87 -5.14 1.63
N ILE A 113 6.90 -6.42 2.01
CA ILE A 113 7.89 -7.35 1.52
C ILE A 113 7.30 -8.63 0.94
N GLY A 114 7.96 -9.16 -0.09
CA GLY A 114 7.89 -10.58 -0.43
C GLY A 114 9.02 -11.31 0.29
N ALA A 115 8.69 -12.39 0.99
CA ALA A 115 9.64 -13.15 1.79
C ALA A 115 9.46 -14.66 1.58
N THR A 116 10.32 -15.44 2.21
CA THR A 116 10.20 -16.90 2.30
C THR A 116 10.23 -17.33 3.77
N ALA A 117 9.75 -18.53 4.08
CA ALA A 117 9.88 -19.08 5.44
C ALA A 117 11.34 -19.09 5.95
N LYS A 118 12.31 -19.21 5.02
CA LYS A 118 13.75 -19.21 5.36
C LYS A 118 14.29 -17.81 5.62
N SER A 119 13.83 -16.78 4.88
CA SER A 119 14.33 -15.42 5.04
C SER A 119 13.71 -14.68 6.23
N LEU A 120 12.50 -15.06 6.68
CA LEU A 120 11.82 -14.39 7.79
C LEU A 120 12.65 -14.28 9.08
N PRO A 121 13.35 -15.33 9.58
CA PRO A 121 14.17 -15.20 10.79
C PRO A 121 15.34 -14.24 10.63
N MET A 122 15.94 -14.16 9.44
CA MET A 122 17.02 -13.22 9.17
C MET A 122 16.51 -11.78 9.07
N ILE A 123 15.31 -11.59 8.49
CA ILE A 123 14.62 -10.29 8.45
C ILE A 123 14.31 -9.83 9.87
N GLU A 124 13.75 -10.71 10.73
CA GLU A 124 13.49 -10.40 12.13
C GLU A 124 14.76 -10.00 12.89
N LYS A 125 15.85 -10.77 12.68
CA LYS A 125 17.14 -10.46 13.30
C LYS A 125 17.64 -9.08 12.90
N THR A 126 17.54 -8.75 11.60
CA THR A 126 17.96 -7.43 11.07
C THR A 126 17.05 -6.31 11.58
N LEU A 127 15.75 -6.56 11.69
CA LEU A 127 14.76 -5.60 12.17
C LEU A 127 15.11 -5.01 13.55
N LYS A 128 15.80 -5.78 14.42
CA LYS A 128 16.17 -5.33 15.77
C LYS A 128 17.09 -4.11 15.79
N ASP A 129 17.82 -3.89 14.70
CA ASP A 129 18.74 -2.75 14.55
C ASP A 129 18.05 -1.49 13.99
N TYR A 130 16.75 -1.56 13.66
CA TYR A 130 16.01 -0.49 12.96
C TYR A 130 14.65 -0.23 13.60
N ASP A 131 14.21 1.03 13.53
CA ASP A 131 12.83 1.43 13.87
C ASP A 131 11.96 1.43 12.61
N ILE A 132 11.70 0.24 12.08
CA ILE A 132 10.94 0.02 10.84
C ILE A 132 10.03 -1.17 11.07
N GLN A 133 8.80 -1.11 10.57
CA GLN A 133 7.89 -2.25 10.53
C GLN A 133 8.05 -3.05 9.23
N ILE A 134 7.74 -4.33 9.28
CA ILE A 134 7.79 -5.24 8.13
C ILE A 134 6.42 -5.85 7.93
N ALA A 135 5.83 -5.63 6.76
CA ALA A 135 4.55 -6.18 6.38
C ALA A 135 4.70 -7.17 5.21
N VAL A 136 4.49 -8.46 5.46
CA VAL A 136 4.51 -9.46 4.40
C VAL A 136 3.29 -9.26 3.51
N HIS A 137 3.53 -9.02 2.22
CA HIS A 137 2.50 -8.84 1.21
C HIS A 137 2.18 -10.17 0.55
N ASN A 138 0.89 -10.53 0.44
CA ASN A 138 0.43 -11.73 -0.23
C ASN A 138 0.10 -11.46 -1.70
N HIS A 139 0.41 -12.41 -2.59
CA HIS A 139 0.20 -12.27 -4.03
C HIS A 139 -0.83 -13.25 -4.62
N GLY A 140 -1.60 -13.95 -3.76
CA GLY A 140 -2.64 -14.86 -4.23
C GLY A 140 -2.10 -16.23 -4.67
N PRO A 141 -2.88 -17.01 -5.45
CA PRO A 141 -2.56 -18.40 -5.79
C PRO A 141 -1.22 -18.58 -6.51
N GLU A 142 -0.69 -17.54 -7.13
CA GLU A 142 0.59 -17.57 -7.87
C GLU A 142 1.80 -17.47 -6.93
N ASP A 143 1.61 -17.01 -5.70
CA ASP A 143 2.68 -16.90 -4.71
C ASP A 143 2.97 -18.27 -4.08
N LYS A 144 4.19 -18.76 -4.28
CA LYS A 144 4.65 -20.05 -3.75
C LYS A 144 4.93 -20.01 -2.25
N HIS A 145 5.01 -18.83 -1.64
CA HIS A 145 5.42 -18.65 -0.25
C HIS A 145 4.28 -18.22 0.65
N PHE A 146 3.59 -17.15 0.27
CA PHE A 146 2.52 -16.54 1.07
C PHE A 146 1.33 -16.17 0.17
N PRO A 147 0.56 -17.17 -0.33
CA PRO A 147 -0.62 -16.89 -1.16
C PRO A 147 -1.66 -16.04 -0.42
N ALA A 148 -1.84 -16.28 0.87
CA ALA A 148 -2.78 -15.54 1.71
C ALA A 148 -2.12 -14.99 2.99
N PRO A 149 -2.71 -13.96 3.63
CA PRO A 149 -2.16 -13.35 4.83
C PRO A 149 -1.94 -14.34 5.99
N SER A 150 -2.87 -15.26 6.20
CA SER A 150 -2.80 -16.27 7.25
C SER A 150 -1.62 -17.23 7.10
N ASP A 151 -1.06 -17.39 5.90
CA ASP A 151 0.12 -18.23 5.69
C ASP A 151 1.38 -17.60 6.31
N ALA A 152 1.54 -16.28 6.15
CA ALA A 152 2.61 -15.53 6.80
C ALA A 152 2.38 -15.40 8.32
N LEU A 153 1.15 -15.09 8.73
CA LEU A 153 0.78 -14.93 10.15
C LEU A 153 1.11 -16.16 10.99
N LYS A 154 0.90 -17.37 10.45
CA LYS A 154 1.25 -18.63 11.13
C LYS A 154 2.74 -18.69 11.50
N LEU A 155 3.61 -18.28 10.57
CA LEU A 155 5.05 -18.32 10.79
C LEU A 155 5.52 -17.18 11.71
N MET A 156 4.86 -16.04 11.64
CA MET A 156 5.22 -14.85 12.42
C MET A 156 4.60 -14.81 13.81
N LYS A 157 3.87 -15.85 14.25
CA LYS A 157 3.12 -15.85 15.50
C LYS A 157 3.94 -15.40 16.71
N ASP A 158 5.15 -15.94 16.84
CA ASP A 158 6.06 -15.70 17.97
C ASP A 158 7.22 -14.75 17.60
N MET A 159 7.19 -14.12 16.43
CA MET A 159 8.17 -13.14 15.98
C MET A 159 7.87 -11.74 16.51
N ASP A 160 8.85 -10.85 16.35
CA ASP A 160 8.77 -9.43 16.74
C ASP A 160 7.41 -8.82 16.31
N PRO A 161 6.68 -8.13 17.20
CA PRO A 161 5.37 -7.56 16.90
C PRO A 161 5.37 -6.49 15.79
N ARG A 162 6.55 -5.97 15.42
CA ARG A 162 6.71 -5.09 14.27
C ARG A 162 6.68 -5.82 12.92
N MET A 163 6.62 -7.16 12.94
CA MET A 163 6.37 -7.99 11.76
C MET A 163 4.88 -8.31 11.67
N GLY A 164 4.29 -8.01 10.55
CA GLY A 164 2.87 -8.23 10.27
C GLY A 164 2.62 -8.43 8.79
N VAL A 165 1.42 -8.12 8.35
CA VAL A 165 0.99 -8.32 6.97
C VAL A 165 0.51 -7.02 6.32
N CYS A 166 0.78 -6.92 5.02
CA CYS A 166 0.08 -6.05 4.10
C CYS A 166 -0.93 -6.92 3.35
N ILE A 167 -2.21 -6.76 3.63
CA ILE A 167 -3.24 -7.54 2.96
C ILE A 167 -3.60 -6.91 1.62
N ASP A 168 -3.29 -7.62 0.52
CA ASP A 168 -3.91 -7.33 -0.76
C ASP A 168 -5.25 -8.04 -0.84
N VAL A 169 -6.32 -7.26 -0.93
CA VAL A 169 -7.69 -7.79 -0.86
C VAL A 169 -8.05 -8.65 -2.08
N GLY A 170 -7.60 -8.25 -3.27
CA GLY A 170 -7.87 -8.99 -4.50
C GLY A 170 -7.09 -10.31 -4.54
N HIS A 171 -5.81 -10.26 -4.21
CA HIS A 171 -4.99 -11.47 -4.12
C HIS A 171 -5.51 -12.43 -3.07
N THR A 172 -5.92 -11.94 -1.90
CA THR A 172 -6.52 -12.75 -0.83
C THR A 172 -7.78 -13.47 -1.31
N THR A 173 -8.71 -12.71 -1.92
CA THR A 173 -10.00 -13.26 -2.38
C THR A 173 -9.80 -14.34 -3.45
N ARG A 174 -8.85 -14.18 -4.36
CA ARG A 174 -8.53 -15.19 -5.40
C ARG A 174 -8.00 -16.52 -4.84
N THR A 175 -7.56 -16.57 -3.59
CA THR A 175 -7.23 -17.85 -2.91
C THR A 175 -8.46 -18.63 -2.45
N GLY A 176 -9.67 -18.09 -2.63
CA GLY A 176 -10.91 -18.62 -2.09
C GLY A 176 -11.16 -18.32 -0.62
N LYS A 177 -10.26 -17.56 0.03
CA LYS A 177 -10.42 -17.15 1.43
C LYS A 177 -11.33 -15.94 1.55
N ASN A 178 -12.03 -15.86 2.68
CA ASN A 178 -12.84 -14.70 3.03
C ASN A 178 -11.93 -13.56 3.50
N VAL A 179 -11.88 -12.47 2.73
CA VAL A 179 -11.02 -11.33 3.02
C VAL A 179 -11.34 -10.66 4.36
N LEU A 180 -12.60 -10.65 4.79
CA LEU A 180 -12.98 -10.08 6.08
C LEU A 180 -12.48 -10.91 7.26
N GLU A 181 -12.48 -12.24 7.13
CA GLU A 181 -11.92 -13.15 8.13
C GLU A 181 -10.39 -13.00 8.21
N GLU A 182 -9.70 -12.89 7.08
CA GLU A 182 -8.25 -12.65 7.04
C GLU A 182 -7.87 -11.29 7.68
N ILE A 183 -8.63 -10.22 7.40
CA ILE A 183 -8.47 -8.91 8.05
C ILE A 183 -8.66 -9.02 9.56
N GLN A 184 -9.72 -9.70 10.00
CA GLN A 184 -10.01 -9.88 11.42
C GLN A 184 -8.93 -10.72 12.13
N ALA A 185 -8.48 -11.79 11.48
CA ALA A 185 -7.44 -12.69 12.01
C ALA A 185 -6.08 -11.99 12.13
N ALA A 186 -5.76 -11.06 11.20
CA ALA A 186 -4.52 -10.30 11.26
C ALA A 186 -4.46 -9.40 12.52
N GLY A 187 -5.60 -8.86 12.96
CA GLY A 187 -5.68 -8.06 14.19
C GLY A 187 -4.64 -6.95 14.24
N PRO A 188 -3.83 -6.86 15.33
CA PRO A 188 -2.80 -5.82 15.45
C PRO A 188 -1.61 -6.03 14.49
N ARG A 189 -1.50 -7.17 13.83
CA ARG A 189 -0.49 -7.43 12.82
C ARG A 189 -0.92 -7.00 11.39
N LEU A 190 -2.12 -6.43 11.23
CA LEU A 190 -2.49 -5.73 10.00
C LEU A 190 -1.79 -4.38 9.96
N LEU A 191 -0.68 -4.30 9.28
CA LEU A 191 0.16 -3.10 9.23
C LEU A 191 -0.17 -2.21 8.03
N ASP A 192 -0.47 -2.84 6.88
CA ASP A 192 -0.82 -2.15 5.64
C ASP A 192 -1.90 -2.90 4.87
N MET A 193 -2.49 -2.25 3.89
CA MET A 193 -3.49 -2.84 3.03
C MET A 193 -3.40 -2.29 1.61
N HIS A 194 -3.40 -3.20 0.62
CA HIS A 194 -3.60 -2.84 -0.77
C HIS A 194 -5.03 -3.14 -1.17
N ILE A 195 -5.74 -2.11 -1.64
CA ILE A 195 -7.11 -2.23 -2.11
C ILE A 195 -7.17 -2.16 -3.62
N LYS A 196 -7.97 -3.04 -4.18
CA LYS A 196 -8.38 -3.10 -5.58
C LYS A 196 -9.78 -3.71 -5.67
N ASP A 197 -10.42 -3.60 -6.83
CA ASP A 197 -11.72 -4.22 -7.06
C ASP A 197 -11.66 -5.13 -8.28
N LEU A 198 -12.44 -6.20 -8.28
CA LEU A 198 -12.45 -7.24 -9.30
C LEU A 198 -13.87 -7.45 -9.80
N SER A 199 -14.07 -7.52 -11.12
CA SER A 199 -15.36 -7.90 -11.73
C SER A 199 -15.62 -9.41 -11.67
N ASP A 200 -14.56 -10.22 -11.49
CA ASP A 200 -14.59 -11.66 -11.20
C ASP A 200 -13.57 -11.95 -10.09
N LEU A 201 -14.07 -12.38 -8.92
CA LEU A 201 -13.28 -12.57 -7.71
C LEU A 201 -12.21 -13.66 -7.83
N MET A 202 -12.28 -14.52 -8.85
CA MET A 202 -11.32 -15.61 -9.06
C MET A 202 -10.37 -15.33 -10.21
N ASN A 203 -10.62 -14.28 -11.01
CA ASN A 203 -9.82 -13.95 -12.18
C ASN A 203 -8.79 -12.85 -11.86
N ARG A 204 -7.51 -13.13 -12.11
CA ARG A 204 -6.41 -12.19 -11.91
C ARG A 204 -6.55 -10.92 -12.75
N ASP A 205 -7.02 -11.07 -13.98
CA ASP A 205 -7.04 -10.00 -14.99
C ASP A 205 -8.38 -9.26 -15.03
N SER A 206 -9.16 -9.35 -13.94
CA SER A 206 -10.51 -8.77 -13.84
C SER A 206 -10.57 -7.49 -13.02
N GLN A 207 -9.44 -6.83 -12.77
CA GLN A 207 -9.44 -5.58 -12.00
C GLN A 207 -10.28 -4.51 -12.72
N VAL A 208 -11.06 -3.79 -11.91
CA VAL A 208 -11.88 -2.64 -12.30
C VAL A 208 -11.67 -1.49 -11.32
N ASP A 209 -12.27 -0.33 -11.60
CA ASP A 209 -12.28 0.79 -10.65
C ASP A 209 -12.94 0.36 -9.35
N VAL A 210 -12.42 0.80 -8.21
CA VAL A 210 -13.04 0.47 -6.91
C VAL A 210 -14.45 1.03 -6.85
N GLY A 211 -15.42 0.13 -6.61
CA GLY A 211 -16.84 0.39 -6.63
C GLY A 211 -17.57 -0.12 -7.87
N ASP A 212 -16.85 -0.58 -8.90
CA ASP A 212 -17.45 -1.18 -10.10
C ASP A 212 -17.42 -2.72 -10.08
N GLY A 213 -16.75 -3.30 -9.08
CA GLY A 213 -16.57 -4.75 -9.00
C GLY A 213 -17.40 -5.42 -7.91
N GLN A 214 -16.93 -6.59 -7.51
CA GLN A 214 -17.60 -7.47 -6.57
C GLN A 214 -16.91 -7.52 -5.19
N MET A 215 -15.81 -6.78 -5.00
CA MET A 215 -15.13 -6.77 -3.71
C MET A 215 -16.02 -6.12 -2.64
N PRO A 216 -16.08 -6.66 -1.43
CA PRO A 216 -16.96 -6.15 -0.37
C PRO A 216 -16.36 -4.89 0.31
N VAL A 217 -16.09 -3.84 -0.49
CA VAL A 217 -15.36 -2.63 -0.05
C VAL A 217 -16.01 -1.98 1.16
N VAL A 218 -17.34 -1.85 1.16
CA VAL A 218 -18.07 -1.26 2.31
C VAL A 218 -17.86 -2.08 3.57
N ALA A 219 -17.92 -3.41 3.47
CA ALA A 219 -17.73 -4.31 4.61
C ALA A 219 -16.26 -4.27 5.11
N ILE A 220 -15.29 -4.17 4.19
CA ILE A 220 -13.86 -4.00 4.53
C ILE A 220 -13.67 -2.72 5.35
N PHE A 221 -14.16 -1.58 4.88
CA PHE A 221 -14.05 -0.31 5.59
C PHE A 221 -14.73 -0.33 6.96
N LYS A 222 -15.93 -0.96 7.03
CA LYS A 222 -16.65 -1.16 8.29
C LYS A 222 -15.83 -2.01 9.27
N GLN A 223 -15.21 -3.09 8.80
CA GLN A 223 -14.34 -3.95 9.62
C GLN A 223 -13.11 -3.19 10.11
N LEU A 224 -12.44 -2.42 9.27
CA LEU A 224 -11.29 -1.60 9.63
C LEU A 224 -11.64 -0.54 10.70
N LYS A 225 -12.79 0.11 10.56
CA LYS A 225 -13.29 1.06 11.59
C LYS A 225 -13.55 0.34 12.91
N LYS A 226 -14.22 -0.83 12.88
CA LYS A 226 -14.48 -1.65 14.08
C LYS A 226 -13.20 -2.05 14.80
N MET A 227 -12.12 -2.35 14.06
CA MET A 227 -10.81 -2.71 14.58
C MET A 227 -9.99 -1.47 15.02
N ASN A 228 -10.49 -0.25 14.81
CA ASN A 228 -9.75 0.98 15.02
C ASN A 228 -8.40 0.97 14.27
N TYR A 229 -8.41 0.49 13.03
CA TYR A 229 -7.22 0.35 12.20
C TYR A 229 -6.49 1.69 12.02
N LYS A 230 -5.19 1.69 12.29
CA LYS A 230 -4.35 2.90 12.26
C LYS A 230 -3.43 2.96 11.04
N GLY A 231 -3.42 1.92 10.21
CA GLY A 231 -2.65 1.89 8.97
C GLY A 231 -3.33 2.71 7.85
N ILE A 232 -2.88 2.50 6.65
CA ILE A 232 -3.39 3.15 5.45
C ILE A 232 -3.96 2.08 4.51
N VAL A 233 -5.04 2.40 3.81
CA VAL A 233 -5.55 1.60 2.70
C VAL A 233 -5.00 2.22 1.42
N HIS A 234 -4.01 1.60 0.82
CA HIS A 234 -3.38 2.07 -0.41
C HIS A 234 -4.10 1.51 -1.63
N LEU A 235 -4.60 2.37 -2.51
CA LEU A 235 -5.09 1.93 -3.81
C LEU A 235 -3.92 1.42 -4.65
N GLU A 236 -3.99 0.15 -5.05
CA GLU A 236 -3.09 -0.45 -6.01
C GLU A 236 -3.82 -0.69 -7.33
N TYR A 237 -3.66 0.27 -8.24
CA TYR A 237 -4.37 0.30 -9.51
C TYR A 237 -3.46 -0.23 -10.62
N GLU A 238 -3.71 -1.47 -11.06
CA GLU A 238 -2.79 -2.19 -11.96
C GLU A 238 -3.23 -2.17 -13.43
N ILE A 239 -4.43 -1.66 -13.70
CA ILE A 239 -4.98 -1.50 -15.06
C ILE A 239 -4.73 -0.10 -15.61
N ASN A 240 -4.89 0.08 -16.93
CA ASN A 240 -4.71 1.36 -17.62
C ASN A 240 -3.37 2.05 -17.26
N ALA A 241 -2.28 1.29 -17.32
CA ALA A 241 -0.96 1.72 -16.82
C ALA A 241 -0.43 3.01 -17.48
N ASP A 242 -0.83 3.29 -18.72
CA ASP A 242 -0.52 4.48 -19.49
C ASP A 242 -1.37 5.71 -19.11
N ASN A 243 -2.54 5.51 -18.48
CA ASN A 243 -3.42 6.58 -18.02
C ASN A 243 -4.25 6.17 -16.79
N PRO A 244 -3.62 5.88 -15.63
CA PRO A 244 -4.33 5.33 -14.46
C PRO A 244 -5.17 6.38 -13.71
N LEU A 245 -4.85 7.67 -13.84
CA LEU A 245 -5.39 8.73 -12.99
C LEU A 245 -6.92 8.84 -13.01
N PRO A 246 -7.64 8.77 -14.17
CA PRO A 246 -9.09 8.86 -14.16
C PRO A 246 -9.77 7.75 -13.34
N GLY A 247 -9.36 6.49 -13.50
CA GLY A 247 -9.89 5.36 -12.73
C GLY A 247 -9.51 5.44 -11.24
N MET A 248 -8.30 5.89 -10.94
CA MET A 248 -7.89 6.15 -9.56
C MET A 248 -8.74 7.26 -8.90
N GLN A 249 -9.06 8.34 -9.63
CA GLN A 249 -9.93 9.41 -9.12
C GLN A 249 -11.33 8.89 -8.81
N LYS A 250 -11.91 8.07 -9.67
CA LYS A 250 -13.20 7.42 -9.46
C LYS A 250 -13.16 6.49 -8.23
N SER A 251 -12.12 5.65 -8.13
CA SER A 251 -11.88 4.75 -7.00
C SER A 251 -11.77 5.51 -5.67
N PHE A 252 -11.02 6.63 -5.66
CA PHE A 252 -10.91 7.49 -4.47
C PHE A 252 -12.23 8.16 -4.10
N ALA A 253 -13.01 8.62 -5.09
CA ALA A 253 -14.33 9.21 -4.85
C ALA A 253 -15.28 8.20 -4.20
N TYR A 254 -15.30 6.96 -4.71
CA TYR A 254 -16.09 5.87 -4.13
C TYR A 254 -15.70 5.58 -2.68
N MET A 255 -14.41 5.36 -2.41
CA MET A 255 -13.91 5.06 -1.06
C MET A 255 -14.17 6.20 -0.07
N ARG A 256 -14.09 7.46 -0.51
CA ARG A 256 -14.49 8.61 0.32
C ARG A 256 -15.99 8.63 0.59
N GLY A 257 -16.81 8.25 -0.40
CA GLY A 257 -18.25 8.07 -0.22
C GLY A 257 -18.57 7.00 0.82
N VAL A 258 -17.84 5.86 0.79
CA VAL A 258 -17.95 4.80 1.82
C VAL A 258 -17.59 5.34 3.21
N ASN A 259 -16.47 6.07 3.35
CA ASN A 259 -16.10 6.70 4.61
C ASN A 259 -17.20 7.64 5.13
N ALA A 260 -17.75 8.48 4.24
CA ALA A 260 -18.82 9.42 4.58
C ALA A 260 -20.10 8.71 5.06
N ALA A 261 -20.50 7.64 4.37
CA ALA A 261 -21.66 6.83 4.75
C ALA A 261 -21.46 6.09 6.09
N LEU A 262 -20.23 5.75 6.44
CA LEU A 262 -19.92 5.07 7.69
C LEU A 262 -19.69 6.01 8.89
N ARG A 263 -19.83 7.33 8.72
CA ARG A 263 -19.86 8.32 9.81
C ARG A 263 -21.25 8.52 10.38
N ALA A 264 -22.27 8.26 9.55
CA ALA A 264 -23.67 8.32 9.95
C ALA A 264 -24.04 7.09 10.78
#